data_5a2f4d70b2198cd3572c16f5fa4514f0
#
_entry.id   5a2f4d70b2198cd3572c16f5fa4514f0
#
_cell.length_a   1.000
_cell.length_b   1.000
_cell.length_c   1.000
_cell.angle_alpha   90.00
_cell.angle_beta   90.00
_cell.angle_gamma   90.00
#
_symmetry.space_group_name_H-M   'P 1'
#
loop_
_entity.id
_entity.type
_entity.pdbx_description
1 polymer ?
#
loop_
_entity_poly.entity_id
_entity_poly.type
_entity_poly.pdbx_seq_one_letter_code
_entity_poly.pdbx_strand_id
1 'polypeptide(L)'
;VAAYCRVSTKKDEQLNSYENQKAYYTEKIMANPDWTMADIFADEGITGTSACKRKDFLRMIRQCRQGKIDMILAKSVSRFARNTVDTLNYTRELRGMGIPVIFEEQNINSIYPESEFLITIHGAFAQSESEGISSRVKWGKHQAMRTGKANIQYKTLLGYEKNPDGEMVVNAEQAETVRRIYEMYLSGQTLRSIKEALESGGFKNSAGTMEWTTSNLRTILSDEKYCGDVLLQKTFIQDCISK
;
A
#
# COMPACT_ATOMS: atom_id res chain seq x y z
N VAL A 1 16.11 -27.52 1.61
CA VAL A 1 15.46 -26.49 2.42
C VAL A 1 15.27 -25.24 1.61
N ALA A 2 14.11 -24.59 1.69
CA ALA A 2 13.85 -23.29 1.10
C ALA A 2 13.59 -22.24 2.18
N ALA A 3 13.84 -20.96 1.87
CA ALA A 3 13.44 -19.85 2.72
C ALA A 3 12.40 -18.96 2.01
N TYR A 4 11.44 -18.45 2.77
CA TYR A 4 10.47 -17.50 2.27
C TYR A 4 10.57 -16.15 2.99
N CYS A 5 10.80 -15.09 2.22
CA CYS A 5 10.95 -13.73 2.67
C CYS A 5 9.81 -12.84 2.18
N ARG A 6 9.40 -11.88 3.00
CA ARG A 6 8.49 -10.80 2.59
C ARG A 6 9.10 -9.46 2.94
N VAL A 7 9.40 -8.64 1.93
CA VAL A 7 10.07 -7.35 2.06
C VAL A 7 9.09 -6.18 1.95
N SER A 8 9.42 -5.02 2.57
CA SER A 8 8.58 -3.82 2.55
C SER A 8 8.58 -3.11 1.19
N THR A 9 7.62 -2.22 0.94
CA THR A 9 7.42 -1.53 -0.36
C THR A 9 8.26 -0.29 -0.60
N LYS A 10 9.06 0.17 0.36
CA LYS A 10 9.94 1.34 0.18
C LYS A 10 11.23 0.93 -0.51
N LYS A 11 11.49 1.47 -1.72
CA LYS A 11 12.55 0.99 -2.64
C LYS A 11 13.96 0.89 -2.03
N ASP A 12 14.42 1.88 -1.30
CA ASP A 12 15.80 1.89 -0.77
C ASP A 12 15.97 1.03 0.49
N GLU A 13 14.98 0.99 1.37
CA GLU A 13 14.92 0.10 2.52
C GLU A 13 14.67 -1.37 2.12
N GLN A 14 14.08 -1.58 0.94
CA GLN A 14 13.69 -2.89 0.43
C GLN A 14 14.88 -3.70 -0.06
N LEU A 15 15.80 -3.11 -0.83
CA LEU A 15 17.01 -3.78 -1.32
C LEU A 15 17.88 -4.24 -0.15
N ASN A 16 18.19 -3.35 0.79
CA ASN A 16 18.97 -3.68 1.98
C ASN A 16 18.29 -4.74 2.86
N SER A 17 16.96 -4.64 3.02
CA SER A 17 16.20 -5.63 3.81
C SER A 17 16.15 -7.00 3.15
N TYR A 18 16.03 -7.07 1.82
CA TYR A 18 16.03 -8.32 1.07
C TYR A 18 17.41 -9.00 1.08
N GLU A 19 18.46 -8.23 0.77
CA GLU A 19 19.81 -8.75 0.78
C GLU A 19 20.24 -9.27 2.15
N ASN A 20 19.90 -8.56 3.21
CA ASN A 20 20.15 -8.99 4.59
C ASN A 20 19.39 -10.29 4.93
N GLN A 21 18.12 -10.40 4.55
CA GLN A 21 17.35 -11.63 4.77
C GLN A 21 17.91 -12.80 3.95
N LYS A 22 18.29 -12.54 2.70
CA LYS A 22 18.90 -13.54 1.83
C LYS A 22 20.24 -14.03 2.38
N ALA A 23 21.11 -13.12 2.82
CA ALA A 23 22.39 -13.47 3.43
C ALA A 23 22.18 -14.31 4.71
N TYR A 24 21.27 -13.88 5.58
CA TYR A 24 20.91 -14.58 6.80
C TYR A 24 20.45 -16.01 6.55
N TYR A 25 19.49 -16.23 5.62
CA TYR A 25 19.00 -17.57 5.35
C TYR A 25 20.02 -18.43 4.59
N THR A 26 20.85 -17.82 3.74
CA THR A 26 21.94 -18.53 3.08
C THR A 26 22.94 -19.05 4.11
N GLU A 27 23.40 -18.21 5.01
CA GLU A 27 24.32 -18.57 6.08
C GLU A 27 23.71 -19.65 6.98
N LYS A 28 22.48 -19.47 7.41
CA LYS A 28 21.77 -20.39 8.30
C LYS A 28 21.58 -21.79 7.68
N ILE A 29 21.21 -21.85 6.42
CA ILE A 29 21.02 -23.13 5.72
C ILE A 29 22.39 -23.81 5.51
N MET A 30 23.41 -23.05 5.11
CA MET A 30 24.76 -23.58 4.89
C MET A 30 25.47 -24.01 6.17
N ALA A 31 25.14 -23.42 7.31
CA ALA A 31 25.72 -23.79 8.61
C ALA A 31 25.22 -25.15 9.10
N ASN A 32 24.14 -25.67 8.55
CA ASN A 32 23.62 -26.99 8.94
C ASN A 32 24.03 -28.03 7.88
N PRO A 33 24.85 -29.03 8.25
CA PRO A 33 25.38 -30.02 7.31
C PRO A 33 24.30 -30.93 6.71
N ASP A 34 23.15 -31.07 7.38
CA ASP A 34 22.04 -31.90 6.92
C ASP A 34 21.12 -31.18 5.94
N TRP A 35 21.36 -29.89 5.70
CA TRP A 35 20.49 -29.07 4.86
C TRP A 35 21.14 -28.74 3.52
N THR A 36 20.40 -28.93 2.44
CA THR A 36 20.77 -28.45 1.12
C THR A 36 19.85 -27.33 0.73
N MET A 37 20.41 -26.19 0.35
CA MET A 37 19.63 -25.02 -0.08
C MET A 37 18.95 -25.29 -1.43
N ALA A 38 17.62 -25.26 -1.47
CA ALA A 38 16.86 -25.37 -2.70
C ALA A 38 16.73 -24.00 -3.39
N ASP A 39 16.16 -23.00 -2.72
CA ASP A 39 16.02 -21.62 -3.23
C ASP A 39 15.61 -20.69 -2.09
N ILE A 40 15.74 -19.38 -2.33
CA ILE A 40 15.18 -18.32 -1.47
C ILE A 40 14.13 -17.55 -2.26
N PHE A 41 12.90 -17.62 -1.79
CA PHE A 41 11.73 -17.00 -2.42
C PHE A 41 11.41 -15.68 -1.72
N ALA A 42 11.15 -14.62 -2.50
CA ALA A 42 10.84 -13.32 -1.94
C ALA A 42 9.74 -12.61 -2.72
N ASP A 43 8.72 -12.18 -2.00
CA ASP A 43 7.68 -11.32 -2.55
C ASP A 43 7.73 -9.93 -1.92
N GLU A 44 7.48 -8.90 -2.72
CA GLU A 44 7.31 -7.55 -2.24
C GLU A 44 6.07 -7.45 -1.34
N GLY A 45 6.22 -6.80 -0.20
CA GLY A 45 5.15 -6.55 0.75
C GLY A 45 4.15 -5.52 0.24
N ILE A 46 3.42 -5.83 -0.83
CA ILE A 46 2.37 -4.95 -1.34
C ILE A 46 1.22 -4.96 -0.33
N THR A 47 0.88 -3.79 0.19
CA THR A 47 -0.37 -3.55 0.90
C THR A 47 -1.53 -3.71 -0.07
N GLY A 48 -2.22 -4.83 -0.06
CA GLY A 48 -3.36 -5.04 -0.91
C GLY A 48 -3.79 -6.50 -1.04
N THR A 49 -5.04 -6.68 -1.03
CA THR A 49 -5.88 -7.85 -0.82
C THR A 49 -5.88 -8.92 -1.91
N SER A 50 -5.01 -8.92 -2.93
CA SER A 50 -5.11 -9.93 -3.97
C SER A 50 -3.95 -10.95 -3.93
N ALA A 51 -4.31 -12.22 -3.77
CA ALA A 51 -3.42 -13.38 -3.80
C ALA A 51 -2.60 -13.48 -5.11
N CYS A 52 -3.09 -12.87 -6.17
CA CYS A 52 -2.52 -12.91 -7.53
C CYS A 52 -1.10 -12.29 -7.66
N LYS A 53 -0.61 -11.57 -6.62
CA LYS A 53 0.67 -10.85 -6.67
C LYS A 53 1.83 -11.52 -5.92
N ARG A 54 1.63 -12.72 -5.36
CA ARG A 54 2.67 -13.49 -4.66
C ARG A 54 3.27 -14.55 -5.58
N LYS A 55 3.94 -14.11 -6.62
CA LYS A 55 4.48 -15.01 -7.67
C LYS A 55 5.50 -16.01 -7.10
N ASP A 56 6.37 -15.55 -6.22
CA ASP A 56 7.42 -16.38 -5.65
C ASP A 56 6.89 -17.32 -4.58
N PHE A 57 5.93 -16.90 -3.77
CA PHE A 57 5.23 -17.81 -2.86
C PHE A 57 4.54 -18.95 -3.60
N LEU A 58 3.78 -18.64 -4.65
CA LEU A 58 3.11 -19.65 -5.47
C LEU A 58 4.11 -20.56 -6.22
N ARG A 59 5.27 -20.01 -6.62
CA ARG A 59 6.37 -20.77 -7.19
C ARG A 59 6.93 -21.75 -6.18
N MET A 60 7.15 -21.31 -4.94
CA MET A 60 7.60 -22.16 -3.83
C MET A 60 6.62 -23.32 -3.57
N ILE A 61 5.33 -23.03 -3.40
CA ILE A 61 4.30 -24.06 -3.18
C ILE A 61 4.28 -25.08 -4.35
N ARG A 62 4.41 -24.61 -5.59
CA ARG A 62 4.50 -25.51 -6.76
C ARG A 62 5.74 -26.42 -6.69
N GLN A 63 6.88 -25.91 -6.25
CA GLN A 63 8.10 -26.71 -6.08
C GLN A 63 7.97 -27.71 -4.93
N CYS A 64 7.25 -27.38 -3.86
CA CYS A 64 6.90 -28.31 -2.80
C CYS A 64 6.07 -29.48 -3.35
N ARG A 65 5.03 -29.19 -4.15
CA ARG A 65 4.20 -30.22 -4.81
C ARG A 65 4.99 -31.12 -5.78
N GLN A 66 6.11 -30.62 -6.30
CA GLN A 66 7.03 -31.38 -7.18
C GLN A 66 8.09 -32.18 -6.40
N GLY A 67 8.07 -32.17 -5.06
CA GLY A 67 9.05 -32.85 -4.23
C GLY A 67 10.47 -32.25 -4.29
N LYS A 68 10.60 -30.97 -4.65
CA LYS A 68 11.90 -30.27 -4.73
C LYS A 68 12.29 -29.55 -3.44
N ILE A 69 11.36 -29.43 -2.51
CA ILE A 69 11.53 -28.75 -1.23
C ILE A 69 10.96 -29.65 -0.14
N ASP A 70 11.79 -29.94 0.86
CA ASP A 70 11.42 -30.81 1.99
C ASP A 70 11.15 -30.02 3.27
N MET A 71 11.53 -28.75 3.33
CA MET A 71 11.32 -27.87 4.48
C MET A 71 11.33 -26.40 4.06
N ILE A 72 10.50 -25.59 4.71
CA ILE A 72 10.44 -24.13 4.50
C ILE A 72 10.80 -23.42 5.79
N LEU A 73 11.71 -22.44 5.70
CA LEU A 73 12.00 -21.48 6.75
C LEU A 73 11.25 -20.17 6.47
N ALA A 74 10.54 -19.66 7.45
CA ALA A 74 9.86 -18.37 7.37
C ALA A 74 10.10 -17.57 8.65
N LYS A 75 10.27 -16.26 8.54
CA LYS A 75 10.57 -15.40 9.68
C LYS A 75 9.46 -15.47 10.75
N SER A 76 8.19 -15.34 10.32
CA SER A 76 7.04 -15.38 11.22
C SER A 76 5.76 -15.80 10.51
N VAL A 77 4.75 -16.19 11.29
CA VAL A 77 3.41 -16.55 10.81
C VAL A 77 2.80 -15.42 9.98
N SER A 78 2.91 -14.18 10.45
CA SER A 78 2.37 -13.00 9.77
C SER A 78 3.07 -12.67 8.44
N ARG A 79 4.28 -13.17 8.23
CA ARG A 79 5.05 -12.99 6.98
C ARG A 79 4.78 -14.08 5.97
N PHE A 80 4.37 -15.26 6.41
CA PHE A 80 4.13 -16.41 5.54
C PHE A 80 2.88 -16.24 4.68
N ALA A 81 1.74 -15.86 5.26
CA ALA A 81 0.54 -15.56 4.49
C ALA A 81 -0.10 -14.24 4.91
N ARG A 82 -1.16 -13.81 4.20
CA ARG A 82 -1.79 -12.50 4.40
C ARG A 82 -2.86 -12.50 5.48
N ASN A 83 -3.48 -13.63 5.67
CA ASN A 83 -4.51 -13.85 6.67
C ASN A 83 -4.32 -15.23 7.29
N THR A 84 -4.95 -15.44 8.41
CA THR A 84 -4.86 -16.69 9.18
C THR A 84 -5.39 -17.88 8.40
N VAL A 85 -6.47 -17.70 7.62
CA VAL A 85 -7.09 -18.80 6.83
C VAL A 85 -6.14 -19.30 5.77
N ASP A 86 -5.51 -18.41 5.00
CA ASP A 86 -4.52 -18.81 3.99
C ASP A 86 -3.31 -19.51 4.64
N THR A 87 -2.84 -18.98 5.78
CA THR A 87 -1.72 -19.60 6.51
C THR A 87 -2.07 -21.04 6.90
N LEU A 88 -3.24 -21.26 7.48
CA LEU A 88 -3.70 -22.60 7.89
C LEU A 88 -3.87 -23.54 6.70
N ASN A 89 -4.47 -23.06 5.61
CA ASN A 89 -4.67 -23.89 4.41
C ASN A 89 -3.34 -24.36 3.83
N TYR A 90 -2.38 -23.44 3.65
CA TYR A 90 -1.07 -23.82 3.11
C TYR A 90 -0.25 -24.68 4.08
N THR A 91 -0.27 -24.40 5.37
CA THR A 91 0.44 -25.25 6.34
C THR A 91 -0.16 -26.65 6.45
N ARG A 92 -1.48 -26.80 6.35
CA ARG A 92 -2.16 -28.10 6.27
C ARG A 92 -1.80 -28.86 4.99
N GLU A 93 -1.81 -28.17 3.85
CA GLU A 93 -1.41 -28.77 2.57
C GLU A 93 0.04 -29.28 2.63
N LEU A 94 0.97 -28.44 3.09
CA LEU A 94 2.39 -28.77 3.23
C LEU A 94 2.61 -29.90 4.22
N ARG A 95 1.92 -29.89 5.36
CA ARG A 95 1.96 -30.99 6.34
C ARG A 95 1.47 -32.30 5.74
N GLY A 96 0.41 -32.26 4.91
CA GLY A 96 -0.08 -33.44 4.19
C GLY A 96 0.95 -34.05 3.22
N MET A 97 1.92 -33.25 2.76
CA MET A 97 3.06 -33.66 1.95
C MET A 97 4.31 -34.01 2.79
N GLY A 98 4.25 -33.91 4.13
CA GLY A 98 5.39 -34.14 5.01
C GLY A 98 6.39 -32.96 5.06
N ILE A 99 6.02 -31.78 4.56
CA ILE A 99 6.90 -30.62 4.46
C ILE A 99 6.63 -29.66 5.63
N PRO A 100 7.53 -29.55 6.63
CA PRO A 100 7.41 -28.58 7.73
C PRO A 100 7.65 -27.16 7.26
N VAL A 101 6.88 -26.22 7.85
CA VAL A 101 7.19 -24.80 7.84
C VAL A 101 7.66 -24.40 9.23
N ILE A 102 8.89 -23.88 9.33
CA ILE A 102 9.46 -23.39 10.58
C ILE A 102 9.27 -21.88 10.66
N PHE A 103 8.50 -21.44 11.63
CA PHE A 103 8.32 -20.02 11.94
C PHE A 103 9.30 -19.61 13.04
N GLU A 104 10.36 -18.93 12.66
CA GLU A 104 11.53 -18.68 13.56
C GLU A 104 11.20 -17.79 14.75
N GLU A 105 10.50 -16.66 14.55
CA GLU A 105 10.17 -15.73 15.63
C GLU A 105 9.27 -16.35 16.70
N GLN A 106 8.43 -17.30 16.31
CA GLN A 106 7.52 -17.98 17.23
C GLN A 106 8.03 -19.35 17.69
N ASN A 107 9.14 -19.82 17.11
CA ASN A 107 9.66 -21.17 17.32
C ASN A 107 8.60 -22.26 17.07
N ILE A 108 7.80 -22.10 16.01
CA ILE A 108 6.71 -23.01 15.67
C ILE A 108 7.13 -23.88 14.47
N ASN A 109 6.96 -25.21 14.61
CA ASN A 109 7.09 -26.16 13.51
C ASN A 109 5.69 -26.65 13.11
N SER A 110 5.27 -26.38 11.86
CA SER A 110 3.93 -26.68 11.36
C SER A 110 3.67 -28.19 11.12
N ILE A 111 4.68 -29.05 11.24
CA ILE A 111 4.50 -30.49 11.05
C ILE A 111 3.64 -31.11 12.17
N TYR A 112 3.71 -30.52 13.36
CA TYR A 112 2.95 -30.99 14.51
C TYR A 112 1.52 -30.46 14.48
N PRO A 113 0.48 -31.31 14.63
CA PRO A 113 -0.92 -30.87 14.63
C PRO A 113 -1.25 -29.79 15.65
N GLU A 114 -0.66 -29.83 16.83
CA GLU A 114 -0.86 -28.86 17.91
C GLU A 114 -0.34 -27.46 17.56
N SER A 115 0.60 -27.35 16.64
CA SER A 115 1.10 -26.05 16.17
C SER A 115 0.04 -25.23 15.43
N GLU A 116 -1.00 -25.87 14.92
CA GLU A 116 -2.11 -25.21 14.24
C GLU A 116 -2.86 -24.21 15.16
N PHE A 117 -3.01 -24.58 16.42
CA PHE A 117 -3.58 -23.69 17.43
C PHE A 117 -2.72 -22.44 17.66
N LEU A 118 -1.39 -22.63 17.78
CA LEU A 118 -0.44 -21.51 17.94
C LEU A 118 -0.42 -20.60 16.69
N ILE A 119 -0.42 -21.19 15.50
CA ILE A 119 -0.50 -20.45 14.23
C ILE A 119 -1.79 -19.61 14.17
N THR A 120 -2.92 -20.19 14.61
CA THR A 120 -4.21 -19.48 14.65
C THR A 120 -4.16 -18.27 15.60
N ILE A 121 -3.63 -18.47 16.80
CA ILE A 121 -3.49 -17.38 17.79
C ILE A 121 -2.59 -16.28 17.26
N HIS A 122 -1.40 -16.60 16.77
CA HIS A 122 -0.48 -15.59 16.23
C HIS A 122 -1.04 -14.87 15.01
N GLY A 123 -1.77 -15.59 14.15
CA GLY A 123 -2.47 -14.99 13.02
C GLY A 123 -3.57 -14.01 13.46
N ALA A 124 -4.38 -14.39 14.46
CA ALA A 124 -5.42 -13.54 15.02
C ALA A 124 -4.84 -12.28 15.71
N PHE A 125 -3.75 -12.41 16.45
CA PHE A 125 -3.07 -11.26 17.06
C PHE A 125 -2.54 -10.28 15.99
N ALA A 126 -1.88 -10.78 14.94
CA ALA A 126 -1.37 -9.95 13.86
C ALA A 126 -2.51 -9.22 13.10
N GLN A 127 -3.65 -9.86 12.94
CA GLN A 127 -4.85 -9.25 12.36
C GLN A 127 -5.42 -8.16 13.28
N SER A 128 -5.60 -8.46 14.55
CA SER A 128 -6.10 -7.51 15.56
C SER A 128 -5.20 -6.28 15.68
N GLU A 129 -3.90 -6.45 15.65
CA GLU A 129 -2.94 -5.33 15.64
C GLU A 129 -3.13 -4.43 14.41
N SER A 130 -3.27 -5.03 13.22
CA SER A 130 -3.51 -4.30 11.97
C SER A 130 -4.83 -3.50 12.00
N GLU A 131 -5.90 -4.11 12.51
CA GLU A 131 -7.20 -3.47 12.71
C GLU A 131 -7.12 -2.33 13.75
N GLY A 132 -6.39 -2.53 14.84
CA GLY A 132 -6.15 -1.52 15.87
C GLY A 132 -5.38 -0.31 15.33
N ILE A 133 -4.35 -0.52 14.52
CA ILE A 133 -3.61 0.57 13.83
C ILE A 133 -4.55 1.33 12.89
N SER A 134 -5.32 0.61 12.07
CA SER A 134 -6.28 1.21 11.14
C SER A 134 -7.32 2.07 11.86
N SER A 135 -7.88 1.56 12.97
CA SER A 135 -8.85 2.27 13.80
C SER A 135 -8.26 3.53 14.44
N ARG A 136 -7.05 3.46 14.96
CA ARG A 136 -6.33 4.63 15.51
C ARG A 136 -6.06 5.70 14.46
N VAL A 137 -5.64 5.31 13.25
CA VAL A 137 -5.45 6.25 12.13
C VAL A 137 -6.77 6.88 11.69
N LYS A 138 -7.85 6.10 11.59
CA LYS A 138 -9.20 6.63 11.29
C LYS A 138 -9.63 7.63 12.35
N TRP A 139 -9.51 7.26 13.62
CA TRP A 139 -9.85 8.15 14.73
C TRP A 139 -9.05 9.45 14.71
N GLY A 140 -7.74 9.38 14.53
CA GLY A 140 -6.88 10.57 14.42
C GLY A 140 -7.27 11.49 13.26
N LYS A 141 -7.61 10.93 12.10
CA LYS A 141 -8.13 11.70 10.96
C LYS A 141 -9.47 12.37 11.28
N HIS A 142 -10.40 11.65 11.92
CA HIS A 142 -11.69 12.20 12.33
C HIS A 142 -11.51 13.36 13.34
N GLN A 143 -10.59 13.18 14.29
CA GLN A 143 -10.31 14.23 15.28
C GLN A 143 -9.69 15.48 14.62
N ALA A 144 -8.77 15.30 13.69
CA ALA A 144 -8.19 16.40 12.91
C ALA A 144 -9.28 17.14 12.10
N MET A 145 -10.20 16.41 11.47
CA MET A 145 -11.34 16.99 10.75
C MET A 145 -12.26 17.78 11.67
N ARG A 146 -12.56 17.26 12.88
CA ARG A 146 -13.41 17.98 13.88
C ARG A 146 -12.76 19.27 14.38
N THR A 147 -11.45 19.33 14.42
CA THR A 147 -10.70 20.54 14.81
C THR A 147 -10.41 21.48 13.64
N GLY A 148 -11.04 21.28 12.47
CA GLY A 148 -10.86 22.11 11.28
C GLY A 148 -9.54 21.89 10.54
N LYS A 149 -8.73 20.91 10.95
CA LYS A 149 -7.47 20.58 10.26
C LYS A 149 -7.75 19.71 9.03
N ALA A 150 -8.02 20.38 7.92
CA ALA A 150 -8.17 19.70 6.62
C ALA A 150 -6.80 19.38 6.02
N ASN A 151 -6.64 18.15 5.54
CA ASN A 151 -5.46 17.78 4.75
C ASN A 151 -5.70 18.17 3.28
N ILE A 152 -5.34 19.42 2.93
CA ILE A 152 -5.50 19.96 1.59
C ILE A 152 -4.30 19.57 0.74
N GLN A 153 -4.55 19.04 -0.45
CA GLN A 153 -3.53 18.67 -1.43
C GLN A 153 -3.20 19.88 -2.31
N TYR A 154 -2.32 20.75 -1.84
CA TYR A 154 -1.94 21.99 -2.55
C TYR A 154 -1.36 21.75 -3.95
N LYS A 155 -0.66 20.63 -4.17
CA LYS A 155 -0.09 20.28 -5.50
C LYS A 155 -1.13 20.18 -6.61
N THR A 156 -2.38 19.91 -6.26
CA THR A 156 -3.48 19.74 -7.23
C THR A 156 -4.51 20.87 -7.16
N LEU A 157 -4.38 21.77 -6.18
CA LEU A 157 -5.28 22.91 -5.98
C LEU A 157 -4.66 24.15 -6.61
N LEU A 158 -5.03 24.46 -7.85
CA LEU A 158 -4.51 25.61 -8.58
C LEU A 158 -4.94 26.91 -7.88
N GLY A 159 -4.05 27.90 -7.79
CA GLY A 159 -4.34 29.19 -7.17
C GLY A 159 -4.03 29.28 -5.68
N TYR A 160 -3.69 28.18 -5.04
CA TYR A 160 -3.33 28.15 -3.63
C TYR A 160 -2.02 27.40 -3.40
N GLU A 161 -1.27 27.87 -2.42
CA GLU A 161 -0.03 27.22 -1.98
C GLU A 161 0.06 27.21 -0.46
N LYS A 162 1.04 26.48 0.06
CA LYS A 162 1.30 26.41 1.49
C LYS A 162 2.50 27.28 1.83
N ASN A 163 2.33 28.25 2.75
CA ASN A 163 3.44 29.05 3.26
C ASN A 163 4.36 28.20 4.19
N PRO A 164 5.55 28.70 4.57
CA PRO A 164 6.45 28.02 5.51
C PRO A 164 5.80 27.67 6.85
N ASP A 165 4.84 28.49 7.31
CA ASP A 165 4.11 28.28 8.56
C ASP A 165 3.01 27.23 8.45
N GLY A 166 2.77 26.74 7.23
CA GLY A 166 1.81 25.68 6.97
C GLY A 166 0.40 26.13 6.66
N GLU A 167 0.17 27.43 6.51
CA GLU A 167 -1.13 28.03 6.19
C GLU A 167 -1.36 28.08 4.68
N MET A 168 -2.63 28.11 4.29
CA MET A 168 -3.05 28.25 2.90
C MET A 168 -2.99 29.72 2.49
N VAL A 169 -2.20 30.03 1.47
CA VAL A 169 -2.07 31.36 0.89
C VAL A 169 -2.40 31.32 -0.60
N VAL A 170 -2.84 32.47 -1.12
CA VAL A 170 -3.16 32.60 -2.54
C VAL A 170 -1.88 32.81 -3.35
N ASN A 171 -1.67 31.95 -4.36
CA ASN A 171 -0.65 32.18 -5.38
C ASN A 171 -1.24 33.10 -6.48
N ALA A 172 -0.76 34.34 -6.56
CA ALA A 172 -1.33 35.38 -7.40
C ALA A 172 -1.38 35.02 -8.89
N GLU A 173 -0.32 34.40 -9.43
CA GLU A 173 -0.23 33.99 -10.83
C GLU A 173 -1.26 32.90 -11.17
N GLN A 174 -1.33 31.90 -10.32
CA GLN A 174 -2.28 30.78 -10.51
C GLN A 174 -3.74 31.22 -10.25
N ALA A 175 -3.96 32.12 -9.30
CA ALA A 175 -5.28 32.65 -8.99
C ALA A 175 -5.88 33.42 -10.17
N GLU A 176 -5.06 34.12 -10.95
CA GLU A 176 -5.50 34.78 -12.19
C GLU A 176 -6.03 33.77 -13.20
N THR A 177 -5.34 32.65 -13.36
CA THR A 177 -5.80 31.55 -14.24
C THR A 177 -7.16 31.00 -13.78
N VAL A 178 -7.32 30.80 -12.47
CA VAL A 178 -8.61 30.32 -11.91
C VAL A 178 -9.73 31.30 -12.15
N ARG A 179 -9.53 32.61 -11.86
CA ARG A 179 -10.54 33.64 -12.13
C ARG A 179 -10.96 33.66 -13.60
N ARG A 180 -10.01 33.59 -14.50
CA ARG A 180 -10.26 33.57 -15.93
C ARG A 180 -11.09 32.36 -16.37
N ILE A 181 -10.85 31.19 -15.79
CA ILE A 181 -11.68 29.99 -16.03
C ILE A 181 -13.12 30.24 -15.62
N TYR A 182 -13.36 30.81 -14.43
CA TYR A 182 -14.70 31.13 -13.96
C TYR A 182 -15.37 32.20 -14.81
N GLU A 183 -14.68 33.26 -15.20
CA GLU A 183 -15.21 34.32 -16.06
C GLU A 183 -15.63 33.80 -17.42
N MET A 184 -14.79 33.01 -18.08
CA MET A 184 -15.12 32.38 -19.35
C MET A 184 -16.30 31.41 -19.24
N TYR A 185 -16.38 30.65 -18.15
CA TYR A 185 -17.50 29.74 -17.92
C TYR A 185 -18.81 30.49 -17.68
N LEU A 186 -18.79 31.54 -16.88
CA LEU A 186 -19.94 32.41 -16.59
C LEU A 186 -20.41 33.21 -17.84
N SER A 187 -19.50 33.52 -18.75
CA SER A 187 -19.86 34.13 -20.05
C SER A 187 -20.47 33.14 -21.04
N GLY A 188 -20.68 31.86 -20.64
CA GLY A 188 -21.34 30.84 -21.44
C GLY A 188 -20.43 30.07 -22.39
N GLN A 189 -19.12 30.16 -22.25
CA GLN A 189 -18.17 29.38 -23.06
C GLN A 189 -18.20 27.89 -22.70
N THR A 190 -17.98 27.06 -23.69
CA THR A 190 -17.90 25.61 -23.49
C THR A 190 -16.54 25.24 -22.86
N LEU A 191 -16.47 24.12 -22.11
CA LEU A 191 -15.21 23.63 -21.55
C LEU A 191 -14.12 23.41 -22.60
N ARG A 192 -14.50 23.07 -23.83
CA ARG A 192 -13.58 22.91 -24.94
C ARG A 192 -12.98 24.26 -25.38
N SER A 193 -13.82 25.26 -25.51
CA SER A 193 -13.40 26.65 -25.89
C SER A 193 -12.48 27.22 -24.79
N ILE A 194 -12.82 27.04 -23.49
CA ILE A 194 -12.00 27.44 -22.37
C ILE A 194 -10.62 26.78 -22.42
N LYS A 195 -10.58 25.47 -22.66
CA LYS A 195 -9.34 24.72 -22.83
C LYS A 195 -8.45 25.34 -23.90
N GLU A 196 -8.99 25.54 -25.11
CA GLU A 196 -8.27 26.08 -26.27
C GLU A 196 -7.75 27.51 -25.98
N ALA A 197 -8.54 28.33 -25.28
CA ALA A 197 -8.14 29.67 -24.87
C ALA A 197 -7.00 29.69 -23.85
N LEU A 198 -7.01 28.76 -22.87
CA LEU A 198 -5.94 28.66 -21.87
C LEU A 198 -4.64 28.15 -22.49
N GLU A 199 -4.70 27.15 -23.36
CA GLU A 199 -3.54 26.61 -24.06
C GLU A 199 -2.92 27.66 -25.00
N SER A 200 -3.73 28.38 -25.76
CA SER A 200 -3.28 29.47 -26.65
C SER A 200 -2.72 30.66 -25.87
N GLY A 201 -3.27 30.93 -24.68
CA GLY A 201 -2.81 32.00 -23.79
C GLY A 201 -1.58 31.65 -22.94
N GLY A 202 -1.07 30.41 -23.03
CA GLY A 202 0.11 29.96 -22.30
C GLY A 202 -0.09 29.78 -20.80
N PHE A 203 -1.35 29.61 -20.33
CA PHE A 203 -1.67 29.40 -18.94
C PHE A 203 -1.29 27.98 -18.49
N LYS A 204 -0.60 27.89 -17.34
CA LYS A 204 -0.17 26.63 -16.77
C LYS A 204 -1.23 26.02 -15.86
N ASN A 205 -1.39 24.71 -15.91
CA ASN A 205 -2.23 23.95 -14.98
C ASN A 205 -1.50 23.68 -13.65
N SER A 206 -2.15 22.96 -12.72
CA SER A 206 -1.57 22.61 -11.42
C SER A 206 -0.32 21.69 -11.48
N ALA A 207 -0.08 21.01 -12.60
CA ALA A 207 1.14 20.24 -12.84
C ALA A 207 2.28 21.11 -13.46
N GLY A 208 2.03 22.39 -13.73
CA GLY A 208 2.99 23.31 -14.36
C GLY A 208 3.10 23.16 -15.87
N THR A 209 2.23 22.38 -16.51
CA THR A 209 2.15 22.21 -17.97
C THR A 209 1.07 23.09 -18.58
N MET A 210 1.18 23.36 -19.88
CA MET A 210 0.17 24.12 -20.66
C MET A 210 -0.91 23.20 -21.25
N GLU A 211 -0.83 21.89 -20.98
CA GLU A 211 -1.83 20.93 -21.48
C GLU A 211 -3.03 20.88 -20.56
N TRP A 212 -4.17 21.29 -21.06
CA TRP A 212 -5.43 21.28 -20.31
C TRP A 212 -6.34 20.13 -20.75
N THR A 213 -7.12 19.61 -19.83
CA THR A 213 -8.18 18.66 -20.11
C THR A 213 -9.52 19.22 -19.64
N THR A 214 -10.60 18.84 -20.31
CA THR A 214 -11.96 19.21 -19.87
C THR A 214 -12.29 18.65 -18.48
N SER A 215 -11.64 17.55 -18.08
CA SER A 215 -11.74 16.98 -16.75
C SER A 215 -11.10 17.89 -15.69
N ASN A 216 -9.92 18.47 -15.96
CA ASN A 216 -9.28 19.42 -15.06
C ASN A 216 -10.14 20.65 -14.84
N LEU A 217 -10.71 21.22 -15.93
CA LEU A 217 -11.61 22.36 -15.86
C LEU A 217 -12.86 22.06 -15.04
N ARG A 218 -13.47 20.88 -15.27
CA ARG A 218 -14.64 20.45 -14.50
C ARG A 218 -14.30 20.31 -13.03
N THR A 219 -13.15 19.75 -12.69
CA THR A 219 -12.70 19.63 -11.30
C THR A 219 -12.54 21.00 -10.64
N ILE A 220 -11.91 21.98 -11.32
CA ILE A 220 -11.76 23.35 -10.80
C ILE A 220 -13.14 24.00 -10.59
N LEU A 221 -14.02 23.93 -11.55
CA LEU A 221 -15.36 24.55 -11.49
C LEU A 221 -16.29 23.91 -10.45
N SER A 222 -16.03 22.67 -10.03
CA SER A 222 -16.84 21.94 -9.05
C SER A 222 -16.16 21.80 -7.68
N ASP A 223 -14.97 22.37 -7.48
CA ASP A 223 -14.26 22.27 -6.20
C ASP A 223 -14.75 23.34 -5.22
N GLU A 224 -15.37 22.90 -4.13
CA GLU A 224 -15.93 23.75 -3.08
C GLU A 224 -14.89 24.67 -2.41
N LYS A 225 -13.61 24.36 -2.52
CA LYS A 225 -12.53 25.18 -1.93
C LYS A 225 -12.44 26.58 -2.54
N TYR A 226 -12.86 26.74 -3.78
CA TYR A 226 -12.93 28.06 -4.43
C TYR A 226 -14.10 28.93 -3.93
N CYS A 227 -15.06 28.33 -3.21
CA CYS A 227 -16.12 29.06 -2.49
C CYS A 227 -15.77 29.34 -1.04
N GLY A 228 -14.59 28.91 -0.57
CA GLY A 228 -14.15 29.06 0.82
C GLY A 228 -14.55 27.91 1.74
N ASP A 229 -15.19 26.89 1.20
CA ASP A 229 -15.65 25.72 1.96
C ASP A 229 -14.66 24.55 1.81
N VAL A 230 -14.64 23.63 2.80
CA VAL A 230 -13.92 22.37 2.72
C VAL A 230 -14.86 21.24 3.13
N LEU A 231 -15.30 20.45 2.15
CA LEU A 231 -16.09 19.27 2.42
C LEU A 231 -15.17 18.13 2.86
N LEU A 232 -15.27 17.74 4.11
CA LEU A 232 -14.52 16.64 4.72
C LEU A 232 -15.31 15.33 4.60
N GLN A 233 -14.61 14.21 4.63
CA GLN A 233 -15.24 12.88 4.58
C GLN A 233 -16.08 12.58 3.31
N LYS A 234 -15.69 13.09 2.16
CA LYS A 234 -16.36 12.82 0.87
C LYS A 234 -16.49 11.31 0.56
N THR A 235 -15.57 10.50 1.08
CA THR A 235 -15.57 9.05 0.93
C THR A 235 -15.24 8.38 2.25
N PHE A 236 -15.77 7.19 2.49
CA PHE A 236 -15.36 6.35 3.61
C PHE A 236 -15.08 4.93 3.14
N ILE A 237 -14.14 4.28 3.81
CA ILE A 237 -13.83 2.87 3.58
C ILE A 237 -14.51 2.09 4.70
N GLN A 238 -15.46 1.22 4.33
CA GLN A 238 -16.26 0.46 5.28
C GLN A 238 -15.39 -0.56 6.02
N ASP A 239 -14.52 -1.27 5.29
CA ASP A 239 -13.63 -2.30 5.85
C ASP A 239 -12.24 -2.19 5.23
N CYS A 240 -11.19 -2.43 6.05
CA CYS A 240 -9.80 -2.41 5.58
C CYS A 240 -9.39 -3.71 4.89
N ILE A 241 -10.18 -4.78 5.00
CA ILE A 241 -9.88 -6.11 4.47
C ILE A 241 -10.55 -6.35 3.11
N SER A 242 -11.75 -5.81 2.92
CA SER A 242 -12.60 -6.02 1.72
C SER A 242 -12.46 -4.94 0.64
N LYS A 243 -11.28 -4.36 0.49
CA LYS A 243 -10.99 -3.39 -0.57
C LYS A 243 -10.92 -4.01 -1.95
#